data_cf7e493c8bbcc8b751ccc5ffcb412a42
#
_entry.id   cf7e493c8bbcc8b751ccc5ffcb412a42
#
_cell.length_a   1.000
_cell.length_b   1.000
_cell.length_c   1.000
_cell.angle_alpha   90.00
_cell.angle_beta   90.00
_cell.angle_gamma   90.00
#
_symmetry.space_group_name_H-M   'P 1'
#
loop_
_entity.id
_entity.type
_entity.pdbx_description
1 polymer ?
#
loop_
_entity_poly.entity_id
_entity_poly.type
_entity_poly.pdbx_seq_one_letter_code
_entity_poly.pdbx_strand_id
1 'polypeptide(L)'
;MEPNLLEIPLWRAAVLALVPLLYAGGGAAATVLGQRRGAAAWRVARWSAALALGAALLSLGGLLAGGAALLRGPALVTLGDAGAVHLGLRSDALGGLMLVLISFIGWVIVGYSQPYLDGARGQPRYIRGLMLTLAAVSLLVVSNNLAVMALAWIASSLALHGLLTFFDDRPQALIAAHKKFLASRVADLCLLGGVALVGLQLGTLEIDRAIAAARALPATPGTLQAAALLLATSALLKCAQLPVHGWLIQVMEAPTPVSALLHAGVVNLGGFLLIRVGALVADVPAAQALLVVVGSTTAVVAALVTMTRISIKVSLAWSTCAQMGFMLMQCGLGLHELALLHLVAHSLYKGHAFLAAGGAVAQQRLRQMTPAAPPLSAATWGLGALVGIAVVAAAALAWGLKPAAEPALWAVGGILALALVPLLTGPLLRAGVLGALAGLAGATAVALAYFGLHALFSGWLGSASAGAASPALVAWVLVCFGLLFVVQGAVRVWPRGALARWLYPALFAGLYLDELFTRLTFRLWPARVPAMPGTLAKRPVPQPDMQAPS
;
A
#
# COMPACT_ATOMS: atom_id res chain seq x y z
N MET A 1 12.22 20.75 17.87
CA MET A 1 13.63 20.36 18.12
C MET A 1 13.81 18.98 17.54
N GLU A 2 14.54 18.81 16.42
CA GLU A 2 14.99 17.48 16.04
C GLU A 2 16.00 17.02 17.10
N PRO A 3 15.88 15.80 17.64
CA PRO A 3 16.91 15.27 18.50
C PRO A 3 18.23 15.27 17.70
N ASN A 4 19.30 15.82 18.28
CA ASN A 4 20.63 15.64 17.72
C ASN A 4 20.84 14.13 17.53
N LEU A 5 20.78 13.68 16.28
CA LEU A 5 20.95 12.25 15.97
C LEU A 5 22.36 11.86 16.37
N LEU A 6 22.48 11.03 17.39
CA LEU A 6 23.75 10.51 17.88
C LEU A 6 24.38 9.62 16.81
N GLU A 7 25.70 9.56 16.78
CA GLU A 7 26.38 8.53 15.99
C GLU A 7 25.95 7.15 16.47
N ILE A 8 25.55 6.30 15.52
CA ILE A 8 25.06 4.96 15.86
C ILE A 8 26.23 4.08 16.34
N PRO A 9 26.12 3.37 17.46
CA PRO A 9 27.12 2.38 17.84
C PRO A 9 27.31 1.32 16.73
N LEU A 10 28.53 0.91 16.48
CA LEU A 10 28.86 -0.02 15.37
C LEU A 10 28.02 -1.30 15.38
N TRP A 11 27.72 -1.86 16.56
CA TRP A 11 26.86 -3.06 16.65
C TRP A 11 25.44 -2.81 16.16
N ARG A 12 24.83 -1.63 16.45
CA ARG A 12 23.50 -1.27 15.95
C ARG A 12 23.51 -1.08 14.45
N ALA A 13 24.54 -0.43 13.90
CA ALA A 13 24.72 -0.27 12.47
C ALA A 13 24.87 -1.63 11.77
N ALA A 14 25.66 -2.54 12.35
CA ALA A 14 25.82 -3.90 11.85
C ALA A 14 24.50 -4.67 11.83
N VAL A 15 23.70 -4.58 12.89
CA VAL A 15 22.37 -5.22 12.97
C VAL A 15 21.41 -4.66 11.93
N LEU A 16 21.39 -3.33 11.71
CA LEU A 16 20.59 -2.71 10.65
C LEU A 16 21.00 -3.18 9.25
N ALA A 17 22.31 -3.22 8.96
CA ALA A 17 22.84 -3.67 7.68
C ALA A 17 22.62 -5.18 7.47
N LEU A 18 22.58 -5.95 8.53
CA LEU A 18 22.41 -7.41 8.48
C LEU A 18 21.08 -7.81 7.83
N VAL A 19 20.00 -7.06 8.03
CA VAL A 19 18.66 -7.40 7.49
C VAL A 19 18.67 -7.45 5.95
N PRO A 20 19.03 -6.40 5.21
CA PRO A 20 19.11 -6.47 3.75
C PRO A 20 20.15 -7.48 3.25
N LEU A 21 21.27 -7.67 3.98
CA LEU A 21 22.31 -8.63 3.61
C LEU A 21 21.85 -10.08 3.75
N LEU A 22 21.08 -10.43 4.80
CA LEU A 22 20.51 -11.77 4.97
C LEU A 22 19.54 -12.11 3.83
N TYR A 23 18.71 -11.18 3.43
CA TYR A 23 17.83 -11.37 2.29
C TYR A 23 18.62 -11.49 0.97
N ALA A 24 19.61 -10.63 0.74
CA ALA A 24 20.46 -10.70 -0.45
C ALA A 24 21.23 -12.02 -0.52
N GLY A 25 21.79 -12.47 0.59
CA GLY A 25 22.48 -13.76 0.73
C GLY A 25 21.56 -14.95 0.46
N GLY A 26 20.32 -14.92 0.98
CA GLY A 26 19.29 -15.91 0.68
C GLY A 26 18.95 -16.00 -0.80
N GLY A 27 18.87 -14.84 -1.48
CA GLY A 27 18.65 -14.76 -2.92
C GLY A 27 19.83 -15.30 -3.74
N ALA A 28 21.06 -14.97 -3.34
CA ALA A 28 22.28 -15.48 -3.95
C ALA A 28 22.40 -17.01 -3.78
N ALA A 29 22.15 -17.51 -2.57
CA ALA A 29 22.14 -18.95 -2.28
C ALA A 29 21.12 -19.70 -3.15
N ALA A 30 19.92 -19.17 -3.34
CA ALA A 30 18.90 -19.77 -4.23
C ALA A 30 19.38 -19.88 -5.67
N THR A 31 20.19 -18.90 -6.14
CA THR A 31 20.76 -18.92 -7.49
C THR A 31 21.83 -20.02 -7.62
N VAL A 32 22.72 -20.15 -6.63
CA VAL A 32 23.81 -21.13 -6.63
C VAL A 32 23.30 -22.57 -6.46
N LEU A 33 22.34 -22.78 -5.54
CA LEU A 33 21.77 -24.11 -5.28
C LEU A 33 20.94 -24.65 -6.43
N GLY A 34 20.31 -23.77 -7.22
CA GLY A 34 19.54 -24.11 -8.41
C GLY A 34 18.40 -25.10 -8.16
N GLN A 35 17.84 -25.66 -9.25
CA GLN A 35 16.70 -26.58 -9.19
C GLN A 35 17.00 -27.91 -8.51
N ARG A 36 18.24 -28.43 -8.63
CA ARG A 36 18.63 -29.73 -8.08
C ARG A 36 18.60 -29.78 -6.55
N ARG A 37 18.71 -28.64 -5.88
CA ARG A 37 18.75 -28.51 -4.41
C ARG A 37 17.64 -27.59 -3.88
N GLY A 38 16.43 -27.66 -4.46
CA GLY A 38 15.30 -26.79 -4.11
C GLY A 38 14.94 -26.81 -2.61
N ALA A 39 14.96 -27.98 -1.96
CA ALA A 39 14.71 -28.09 -0.53
C ALA A 39 15.78 -27.35 0.31
N ALA A 40 17.05 -27.36 -0.11
CA ALA A 40 18.10 -26.60 0.54
C ALA A 40 17.91 -25.08 0.33
N ALA A 41 17.52 -24.66 -0.86
CA ALA A 41 17.21 -23.25 -1.16
C ALA A 41 16.08 -22.72 -0.27
N TRP A 42 15.00 -23.50 -0.06
CA TRP A 42 13.92 -23.15 0.86
C TRP A 42 14.37 -23.09 2.32
N ARG A 43 15.23 -24.00 2.74
CA ARG A 43 15.79 -23.96 4.11
C ARG A 43 16.59 -22.68 4.34
N VAL A 44 17.49 -22.31 3.40
CA VAL A 44 18.26 -21.07 3.47
C VAL A 44 17.34 -19.86 3.49
N ALA A 45 16.33 -19.80 2.60
CA ALA A 45 15.39 -18.70 2.55
C ALA A 45 14.62 -18.52 3.86
N ARG A 46 14.15 -19.61 4.48
CA ARG A 46 13.45 -19.58 5.79
C ARG A 46 14.35 -19.08 6.91
N TRP A 47 15.58 -19.58 6.98
CA TRP A 47 16.54 -19.12 7.98
C TRP A 47 16.93 -17.67 7.76
N SER A 48 17.18 -17.25 6.52
CA SER A 48 17.44 -15.84 6.21
C SER A 48 16.29 -14.94 6.66
N ALA A 49 15.04 -15.33 6.39
CA ALA A 49 13.87 -14.54 6.79
C ALA A 49 13.69 -14.52 8.34
N ALA A 50 13.89 -15.64 9.02
CA ALA A 50 13.79 -15.70 10.49
C ALA A 50 14.89 -14.87 11.17
N LEU A 51 16.12 -14.98 10.70
CA LEU A 51 17.25 -14.18 11.21
C LEU A 51 17.08 -12.69 10.91
N ALA A 52 16.56 -12.34 9.72
CA ALA A 52 16.25 -10.96 9.38
C ALA A 52 15.17 -10.36 10.31
N LEU A 53 14.13 -11.12 10.65
CA LEU A 53 13.13 -10.70 11.63
C LEU A 53 13.77 -10.54 13.03
N GLY A 54 14.60 -11.48 13.46
CA GLY A 54 15.34 -11.37 14.73
C GLY A 54 16.23 -10.12 14.77
N ALA A 55 16.97 -9.85 13.69
CA ALA A 55 17.80 -8.65 13.57
C ALA A 55 16.96 -7.36 13.56
N ALA A 56 15.80 -7.36 12.89
CA ALA A 56 14.89 -6.21 12.89
C ALA A 56 14.32 -5.92 14.29
N LEU A 57 13.94 -6.96 15.04
CA LEU A 57 13.47 -6.83 16.43
C LEU A 57 14.59 -6.35 17.36
N LEU A 58 15.80 -6.86 17.19
CA LEU A 58 16.97 -6.41 17.95
C LEU A 58 17.29 -4.94 17.65
N SER A 59 17.20 -4.53 16.38
CA SER A 59 17.37 -3.13 15.96
C SER A 59 16.32 -2.22 16.60
N LEU A 60 15.05 -2.65 16.66
CA LEU A 60 13.98 -1.92 17.35
C LEU A 60 14.24 -1.83 18.86
N GLY A 61 14.68 -2.92 19.49
CA GLY A 61 15.10 -2.91 20.90
C GLY A 61 16.23 -1.93 21.16
N GLY A 62 17.25 -1.90 20.29
CA GLY A 62 18.35 -0.93 20.35
C GLY A 62 17.91 0.52 20.16
N LEU A 63 16.87 0.75 19.31
CA LEU A 63 16.25 2.07 19.15
C LEU A 63 15.52 2.52 20.43
N LEU A 64 14.72 1.63 21.03
CA LEU A 64 13.96 1.94 22.24
C LEU A 64 14.88 2.20 23.44
N ALA A 65 16.02 1.50 23.53
CA ALA A 65 16.97 1.67 24.63
C ALA A 65 17.91 2.87 24.45
N GLY A 66 18.34 3.18 23.22
CA GLY A 66 19.38 4.17 22.94
C GLY A 66 18.97 5.34 22.05
N GLY A 67 17.67 5.47 21.74
CA GLY A 67 17.14 6.57 20.93
C GLY A 67 17.52 6.48 19.44
N ALA A 68 17.09 7.49 18.69
CA ALA A 68 17.37 7.60 17.25
C ALA A 68 18.86 7.88 17.01
N ALA A 69 19.42 7.26 15.97
CA ALA A 69 20.83 7.35 15.67
C ALA A 69 21.12 7.19 14.17
N LEU A 70 22.26 7.69 13.72
CA LEU A 70 22.63 7.78 12.32
C LEU A 70 24.08 7.29 12.12
N LEU A 71 24.30 6.46 11.09
CA LEU A 71 25.64 6.17 10.57
C LEU A 71 25.81 6.86 9.23
N ARG A 72 26.82 7.71 9.12
CA ARG A 72 27.28 8.27 7.86
C ARG A 72 28.40 7.40 7.32
N GLY A 73 28.12 6.67 6.25
CA GLY A 73 29.12 5.89 5.54
C GLY A 73 29.95 6.73 4.57
N PRO A 74 30.97 6.14 3.95
CA PRO A 74 31.81 6.83 2.97
C PRO A 74 31.01 7.26 1.75
N ALA A 75 31.46 8.32 1.09
CA ALA A 75 30.94 8.72 -0.21
C ALA A 75 31.33 7.67 -1.26
N LEU A 76 30.33 7.13 -1.95
CA LEU A 76 30.54 6.20 -3.06
C LEU A 76 30.79 6.95 -4.37
N VAL A 77 30.02 8.02 -4.59
CA VAL A 77 30.06 8.87 -5.79
C VAL A 77 29.71 10.29 -5.39
N THR A 78 30.46 11.27 -5.86
CA THR A 78 30.14 12.69 -5.76
C THR A 78 29.48 13.15 -7.04
N LEU A 79 28.34 13.84 -6.92
CA LEU A 79 27.53 14.32 -8.05
C LEU A 79 27.67 15.85 -8.22
N GLY A 80 28.87 16.39 -8.03
CA GLY A 80 29.14 17.81 -8.09
C GLY A 80 28.30 18.58 -7.06
N ASP A 81 27.62 19.64 -7.49
CA ASP A 81 26.80 20.51 -6.66
C ASP A 81 25.57 19.81 -6.07
N ALA A 82 25.14 18.68 -6.62
CA ALA A 82 24.00 17.90 -6.11
C ALA A 82 24.34 17.08 -4.85
N GLY A 83 25.59 17.14 -4.37
CA GLY A 83 26.03 16.40 -3.18
C GLY A 83 26.61 15.03 -3.51
N ALA A 84 26.66 14.14 -2.53
CA ALA A 84 27.27 12.82 -2.67
C ALA A 84 26.30 11.69 -2.31
N VAL A 85 26.51 10.54 -2.95
CA VAL A 85 25.82 9.29 -2.63
C VAL A 85 26.61 8.58 -1.54
N HIS A 86 26.04 8.53 -0.34
CA HIS A 86 26.61 7.85 0.82
C HIS A 86 25.82 6.61 1.18
N LEU A 87 26.49 5.55 1.64
CA LEU A 87 25.82 4.42 2.31
C LEU A 87 25.53 4.78 3.77
N GLY A 88 24.59 5.71 3.98
CA GLY A 88 24.14 6.06 5.33
C GLY A 88 23.03 5.14 5.82
N LEU A 89 23.11 4.75 7.12
CA LEU A 89 22.07 3.98 7.80
C LEU A 89 21.40 4.85 8.86
N ARG A 90 20.07 4.78 8.92
CA ARG A 90 19.26 5.54 9.86
C ARG A 90 18.42 4.59 10.72
N SER A 91 18.53 4.75 12.04
CA SER A 91 17.74 4.08 13.07
C SER A 91 16.81 5.09 13.71
N ASP A 92 15.55 5.12 13.29
CA ASP A 92 14.50 5.97 13.86
C ASP A 92 13.17 5.21 13.98
N ALA A 93 12.16 5.83 14.58
CA ALA A 93 10.86 5.22 14.84
C ALA A 93 10.20 4.71 13.55
N LEU A 94 10.19 5.52 12.49
CA LEU A 94 9.62 5.14 11.20
C LEU A 94 10.35 3.95 10.57
N GLY A 95 11.69 4.02 10.48
CA GLY A 95 12.52 2.98 9.89
C GLY A 95 12.48 1.68 10.69
N GLY A 96 12.56 1.77 12.03
CA GLY A 96 12.53 0.60 12.91
C GLY A 96 11.21 -0.17 12.84
N LEU A 97 10.07 0.55 12.89
CA LEU A 97 8.74 -0.06 12.76
C LEU A 97 8.55 -0.72 11.38
N MET A 98 8.94 -0.02 10.31
CA MET A 98 8.84 -0.54 8.95
C MET A 98 9.74 -1.73 8.71
N LEU A 99 10.94 -1.74 9.26
CA LEU A 99 11.88 -2.86 9.12
C LEU A 99 11.32 -4.13 9.78
N VAL A 100 10.75 -4.00 10.98
CA VAL A 100 10.07 -5.12 11.67
C VAL A 100 8.86 -5.59 10.87
N LEU A 101 8.01 -4.67 10.38
CA LEU A 101 6.83 -5.00 9.59
C LEU A 101 7.18 -5.78 8.32
N ILE A 102 8.17 -5.29 7.56
CA ILE A 102 8.62 -5.92 6.31
C ILE A 102 9.24 -7.30 6.59
N SER A 103 10.06 -7.39 7.65
CA SER A 103 10.70 -8.65 8.02
C SER A 103 9.68 -9.69 8.51
N PHE A 104 8.66 -9.28 9.27
CA PHE A 104 7.56 -10.13 9.71
C PHE A 104 6.74 -10.65 8.51
N ILE A 105 6.30 -9.75 7.63
CA ILE A 105 5.57 -10.12 6.42
C ILE A 105 6.43 -11.02 5.53
N GLY A 106 7.71 -10.72 5.35
CA GLY A 106 8.65 -11.52 4.60
C GLY A 106 8.77 -12.95 5.16
N TRP A 107 8.91 -13.09 6.47
CA TRP A 107 8.97 -14.39 7.16
C TRP A 107 7.71 -15.21 6.94
N VAL A 108 6.52 -14.61 7.11
CA VAL A 108 5.22 -15.26 6.86
C VAL A 108 5.10 -15.70 5.40
N ILE A 109 5.44 -14.82 4.45
CA ILE A 109 5.33 -15.11 3.01
C ILE A 109 6.28 -16.21 2.58
N VAL A 110 7.52 -16.22 3.08
CA VAL A 110 8.48 -17.30 2.78
C VAL A 110 7.96 -18.63 3.30
N GLY A 111 7.43 -18.66 4.53
CA GLY A 111 6.83 -19.87 5.11
C GLY A 111 5.63 -20.38 4.32
N TYR A 112 4.75 -19.48 3.87
CA TYR A 112 3.57 -19.81 3.07
C TYR A 112 3.92 -20.26 1.65
N SER A 113 4.96 -19.68 1.05
CA SER A 113 5.32 -19.91 -0.36
C SER A 113 5.82 -21.32 -0.62
N GLN A 114 6.49 -21.95 0.34
CA GLN A 114 7.06 -23.28 0.18
C GLN A 114 5.98 -24.35 -0.09
N PRO A 115 4.96 -24.55 0.76
CA PRO A 115 3.88 -25.50 0.49
C PRO A 115 2.99 -25.07 -0.68
N TYR A 116 2.85 -23.75 -0.92
CA TYR A 116 2.05 -23.25 -2.03
C TYR A 116 2.66 -23.60 -3.41
N LEU A 117 3.99 -23.60 -3.52
CA LEU A 117 4.72 -23.89 -4.75
C LEU A 117 5.27 -25.32 -4.80
N ASP A 118 4.81 -26.21 -3.93
CA ASP A 118 5.24 -27.59 -3.94
C ASP A 118 4.94 -28.24 -5.31
N GLY A 119 5.91 -28.96 -5.87
CA GLY A 119 5.84 -29.53 -7.22
C GLY A 119 5.97 -28.52 -8.39
N ALA A 120 5.94 -27.21 -8.15
CA ALA A 120 6.08 -26.20 -9.20
C ALA A 120 7.52 -26.12 -9.74
N ARG A 121 7.65 -25.89 -11.07
CA ARG A 121 8.94 -25.62 -11.70
C ARG A 121 9.38 -24.18 -11.40
N GLY A 122 10.70 -23.93 -11.36
CA GLY A 122 11.25 -22.58 -11.22
C GLY A 122 11.28 -22.03 -9.78
N GLN A 123 11.11 -22.88 -8.74
CA GLN A 123 11.17 -22.45 -7.35
C GLN A 123 12.42 -21.61 -7.00
N PRO A 124 13.66 -21.91 -7.45
CA PRO A 124 14.83 -21.08 -7.17
C PRO A 124 14.73 -19.67 -7.77
N ARG A 125 14.14 -19.52 -8.97
CA ARG A 125 13.86 -18.22 -9.59
C ARG A 125 12.88 -17.41 -8.73
N TYR A 126 11.85 -18.08 -8.19
CA TYR A 126 10.90 -17.47 -7.27
C TYR A 126 11.56 -17.02 -5.97
N ILE A 127 12.30 -17.93 -5.29
CA ILE A 127 13.03 -17.62 -4.03
C ILE A 127 13.96 -16.43 -4.24
N ARG A 128 14.76 -16.44 -5.30
CA ARG A 128 15.66 -15.33 -5.64
C ARG A 128 14.90 -14.01 -5.77
N GLY A 129 13.81 -13.99 -6.56
CA GLY A 129 13.00 -12.78 -6.74
C GLY A 129 12.40 -12.27 -5.44
N LEU A 130 11.87 -13.18 -4.60
CA LEU A 130 11.29 -12.86 -3.30
C LEU A 130 12.35 -12.26 -2.35
N MET A 131 13.50 -12.93 -2.21
CA MET A 131 14.59 -12.49 -1.35
C MET A 131 15.18 -11.15 -1.79
N LEU A 132 15.42 -10.97 -3.09
CA LEU A 132 15.94 -9.70 -3.62
C LEU A 132 14.94 -8.55 -3.48
N THR A 133 13.64 -8.82 -3.59
CA THR A 133 12.60 -7.81 -3.30
C THR A 133 12.66 -7.37 -1.84
N LEU A 134 12.73 -8.33 -0.91
CA LEU A 134 12.83 -8.04 0.52
C LEU A 134 14.14 -7.34 0.88
N ALA A 135 15.27 -7.72 0.27
CA ALA A 135 16.56 -7.06 0.44
C ALA A 135 16.50 -5.58 0.02
N ALA A 136 15.98 -5.32 -1.17
CA ALA A 136 15.87 -3.97 -1.71
C ALA A 136 14.92 -3.09 -0.88
N VAL A 137 13.76 -3.63 -0.44
CA VAL A 137 12.82 -2.90 0.41
C VAL A 137 13.42 -2.63 1.80
N SER A 138 14.13 -3.58 2.39
CA SER A 138 14.82 -3.37 3.67
C SER A 138 15.90 -2.30 3.57
N LEU A 139 16.70 -2.31 2.50
CA LEU A 139 17.71 -1.29 2.24
C LEU A 139 17.08 0.11 2.08
N LEU A 140 15.98 0.19 1.33
CA LEU A 140 15.21 1.44 1.15
C LEU A 140 14.82 2.04 2.50
N VAL A 141 14.31 1.22 3.42
CA VAL A 141 13.76 1.67 4.71
C VAL A 141 14.84 2.17 5.66
N VAL A 142 16.02 1.54 5.67
CA VAL A 142 17.12 1.90 6.58
C VAL A 142 18.06 2.96 6.01
N SER A 143 17.91 3.33 4.74
CA SER A 143 18.79 4.31 4.09
C SER A 143 18.55 5.72 4.59
N ASN A 144 19.66 6.46 4.80
CA ASN A 144 19.63 7.92 5.05
C ASN A 144 20.01 8.75 3.82
N ASN A 145 20.09 8.17 2.65
CA ASN A 145 20.44 8.87 1.42
C ASN A 145 19.34 8.73 0.37
N LEU A 146 18.85 9.86 -0.17
CA LEU A 146 17.75 9.90 -1.15
C LEU A 146 18.06 9.11 -2.42
N ALA A 147 19.32 9.15 -2.91
CA ALA A 147 19.70 8.40 -4.11
C ALA A 147 19.73 6.90 -3.84
N VAL A 148 20.31 6.46 -2.71
CA VAL A 148 20.30 5.04 -2.32
C VAL A 148 18.88 4.54 -2.11
N MET A 149 18.03 5.33 -1.47
CA MET A 149 16.60 5.02 -1.29
C MET A 149 15.89 4.87 -2.64
N ALA A 150 16.12 5.79 -3.58
CA ALA A 150 15.54 5.72 -4.93
C ALA A 150 16.02 4.49 -5.70
N LEU A 151 17.32 4.21 -5.70
CA LEU A 151 17.90 3.04 -6.36
C LEU A 151 17.39 1.72 -5.75
N ALA A 152 17.27 1.65 -4.43
CA ALA A 152 16.69 0.49 -3.74
C ALA A 152 15.22 0.30 -4.12
N TRP A 153 14.44 1.38 -4.30
CA TRP A 153 13.05 1.27 -4.76
C TRP A 153 12.97 0.76 -6.21
N ILE A 154 13.83 1.25 -7.08
CA ILE A 154 13.93 0.76 -8.47
C ILE A 154 14.29 -0.72 -8.46
N ALA A 155 15.30 -1.12 -7.66
CA ALA A 155 15.73 -2.51 -7.54
C ALA A 155 14.60 -3.43 -7.04
N SER A 156 13.82 -3.00 -6.03
CA SER A 156 12.66 -3.74 -5.54
C SER A 156 11.60 -3.94 -6.63
N SER A 157 11.37 -2.90 -7.44
CA SER A 157 10.43 -2.94 -8.56
C SER A 157 10.86 -3.91 -9.67
N LEU A 158 12.16 -3.99 -9.95
CA LEU A 158 12.74 -4.92 -10.93
C LEU A 158 12.71 -6.36 -10.41
N ALA A 159 13.08 -6.60 -9.15
CA ALA A 159 13.01 -7.92 -8.54
C ALA A 159 11.56 -8.45 -8.50
N LEU A 160 10.61 -7.59 -8.14
CA LEU A 160 9.18 -7.92 -8.14
C LEU A 160 8.65 -8.24 -9.54
N HIS A 161 9.14 -7.60 -10.60
CA HIS A 161 8.73 -7.92 -11.98
C HIS A 161 8.99 -9.39 -12.31
N GLY A 162 10.12 -9.96 -11.88
CA GLY A 162 10.43 -11.38 -12.04
C GLY A 162 9.48 -12.32 -11.28
N LEU A 163 8.89 -11.86 -10.17
CA LEU A 163 7.86 -12.60 -9.43
C LEU A 163 6.49 -12.53 -10.11
N LEU A 164 6.15 -11.38 -10.69
CA LEU A 164 4.88 -11.20 -11.41
C LEU A 164 4.83 -12.00 -12.71
N THR A 165 5.98 -12.21 -13.34
CA THR A 165 6.14 -13.03 -14.54
C THR A 165 6.49 -14.49 -14.22
N PHE A 166 6.22 -14.97 -13.00
CA PHE A 166 6.54 -16.35 -12.60
C PHE A 166 5.76 -17.38 -13.43
N PHE A 167 4.48 -17.14 -13.69
CA PHE A 167 3.64 -17.91 -14.61
C PHE A 167 3.69 -17.25 -15.99
N ASP A 168 4.75 -17.54 -16.76
CA ASP A 168 5.02 -16.96 -18.08
C ASP A 168 4.15 -17.56 -19.20
N ASP A 169 3.45 -18.65 -18.91
CA ASP A 169 2.44 -19.28 -19.75
C ASP A 169 1.07 -18.56 -19.74
N ARG A 170 0.87 -17.58 -18.82
CA ARG A 170 -0.39 -16.86 -18.66
C ARG A 170 -0.32 -15.46 -19.29
N PRO A 171 -1.02 -15.22 -20.43
CA PRO A 171 -1.01 -13.91 -21.09
C PRO A 171 -1.47 -12.76 -20.18
N GLN A 172 -2.47 -13.01 -19.33
CA GLN A 172 -3.00 -12.04 -18.38
C GLN A 172 -1.94 -11.58 -17.37
N ALA A 173 -1.10 -12.52 -16.88
CA ALA A 173 -0.01 -12.21 -15.97
C ALA A 173 1.06 -11.34 -16.64
N LEU A 174 1.40 -11.63 -17.89
CA LEU A 174 2.35 -10.85 -18.68
C LEU A 174 1.84 -9.42 -18.93
N ILE A 175 0.58 -9.25 -19.31
CA ILE A 175 -0.03 -7.93 -19.53
C ILE A 175 0.03 -7.10 -18.23
N ALA A 176 -0.35 -7.70 -17.09
CA ALA A 176 -0.28 -7.04 -15.79
C ALA A 176 1.15 -6.61 -15.43
N ALA A 177 2.13 -7.50 -15.66
CA ALA A 177 3.53 -7.23 -15.41
C ALA A 177 4.08 -6.11 -16.31
N HIS A 178 3.71 -6.08 -17.60
CA HIS A 178 4.10 -5.01 -18.53
C HIS A 178 3.50 -3.66 -18.13
N LYS A 179 2.21 -3.61 -17.79
CA LYS A 179 1.56 -2.39 -17.26
C LYS A 179 2.30 -1.88 -16.03
N LYS A 180 2.53 -2.76 -15.06
CA LYS A 180 3.26 -2.41 -13.84
C LYS A 180 4.66 -1.90 -14.15
N PHE A 181 5.37 -2.52 -15.08
CA PHE A 181 6.72 -2.11 -15.47
C PHE A 181 6.70 -0.70 -16.06
N LEU A 182 5.81 -0.41 -17.02
CA LEU A 182 5.71 0.92 -17.66
C LEU A 182 5.36 1.99 -16.63
N ALA A 183 4.33 1.78 -15.80
CA ALA A 183 3.97 2.71 -14.73
C ALA A 183 5.14 2.96 -13.78
N SER A 184 5.87 1.89 -13.42
CA SER A 184 7.03 2.01 -12.53
C SER A 184 8.17 2.79 -13.17
N ARG A 185 8.43 2.65 -14.49
CA ARG A 185 9.50 3.44 -15.16
C ARG A 185 9.19 4.93 -15.17
N VAL A 186 7.95 5.31 -15.43
CA VAL A 186 7.53 6.72 -15.32
C VAL A 186 7.68 7.23 -13.89
N ALA A 187 7.25 6.44 -12.91
CA ALA A 187 7.42 6.77 -11.50
C ALA A 187 8.90 6.91 -11.09
N ASP A 188 9.78 6.05 -11.62
CA ASP A 188 11.21 6.11 -11.34
C ASP A 188 11.86 7.37 -11.93
N LEU A 189 11.44 7.81 -13.13
CA LEU A 189 11.90 9.07 -13.71
C LEU A 189 11.47 10.26 -12.84
N CYS A 190 10.23 10.29 -12.38
CA CYS A 190 9.75 11.30 -11.44
C CYS A 190 10.55 11.26 -10.11
N LEU A 191 10.81 10.07 -9.58
CA LEU A 191 11.58 9.91 -8.34
C LEU A 191 13.00 10.44 -8.48
N LEU A 192 13.71 10.00 -9.53
CA LEU A 192 15.10 10.42 -9.78
C LEU A 192 15.17 11.93 -10.09
N GLY A 193 14.23 12.46 -10.86
CA GLY A 193 14.12 13.89 -11.12
C GLY A 193 13.90 14.70 -9.84
N GLY A 194 12.97 14.25 -8.98
CA GLY A 194 12.73 14.89 -7.68
C GLY A 194 13.96 14.85 -6.77
N VAL A 195 14.64 13.70 -6.67
CA VAL A 195 15.88 13.54 -5.90
C VAL A 195 17.01 14.43 -6.44
N ALA A 196 17.16 14.50 -7.77
CA ALA A 196 18.17 15.35 -8.39
C ALA A 196 17.92 16.84 -8.09
N LEU A 197 16.65 17.30 -8.20
CA LEU A 197 16.29 18.69 -7.90
C LEU A 197 16.51 19.04 -6.42
N VAL A 198 16.21 18.10 -5.49
CA VAL A 198 16.54 18.26 -4.06
C VAL A 198 18.05 18.42 -3.88
N GLY A 199 18.84 17.52 -4.47
CA GLY A 199 20.29 17.59 -4.39
C GLY A 199 20.88 18.89 -4.93
N LEU A 200 20.47 19.30 -6.13
CA LEU A 200 20.93 20.54 -6.77
C LEU A 200 20.55 21.79 -5.94
N GLN A 201 19.36 21.82 -5.34
CA GLN A 201 18.90 22.99 -4.57
C GLN A 201 19.51 23.07 -3.18
N LEU A 202 19.73 21.93 -2.52
CA LEU A 202 20.16 21.87 -1.12
C LEU A 202 21.63 21.45 -0.96
N GLY A 203 22.33 21.08 -2.04
CA GLY A 203 23.72 20.63 -2.01
C GLY A 203 23.94 19.30 -1.27
N THR A 204 22.87 18.55 -0.99
CA THR A 204 22.97 17.29 -0.23
C THR A 204 21.87 16.30 -0.60
N LEU A 205 22.23 15.01 -0.57
CA LEU A 205 21.30 13.89 -0.73
C LEU A 205 21.05 13.13 0.59
N GLU A 206 21.70 13.53 1.69
CA GLU A 206 21.42 12.98 3.01
C GLU A 206 20.08 13.50 3.51
N ILE A 207 19.18 12.59 3.88
CA ILE A 207 17.77 12.91 4.19
C ILE A 207 17.68 13.88 5.38
N ASP A 208 18.44 13.64 6.44
CA ASP A 208 18.45 14.51 7.63
C ASP A 208 18.94 15.93 7.31
N ARG A 209 20.03 16.03 6.56
CA ARG A 209 20.60 17.33 6.14
C ARG A 209 19.68 18.05 5.14
N ALA A 210 19.09 17.32 4.20
CA ALA A 210 18.17 17.91 3.23
C ALA A 210 16.92 18.48 3.92
N ILE A 211 16.35 17.75 4.89
CA ILE A 211 15.22 18.23 5.69
C ILE A 211 15.61 19.47 6.52
N ALA A 212 16.75 19.44 7.18
CA ALA A 212 17.24 20.57 7.97
C ALA A 212 17.50 21.80 7.08
N ALA A 213 18.15 21.63 5.93
CA ALA A 213 18.40 22.70 4.98
C ALA A 213 17.10 23.29 4.41
N ALA A 214 16.13 22.44 4.04
CA ALA A 214 14.83 22.90 3.54
C ALA A 214 14.06 23.74 4.58
N ARG A 215 14.07 23.33 5.84
CA ARG A 215 13.42 24.09 6.95
C ARG A 215 14.11 25.41 7.26
N ALA A 216 15.38 25.55 6.96
CA ALA A 216 16.13 26.80 7.17
C ALA A 216 15.85 27.86 6.07
N LEU A 217 15.19 27.48 4.98
CA LEU A 217 14.85 28.43 3.92
C LEU A 217 13.68 29.31 4.33
N PRO A 218 13.73 30.63 4.03
CA PRO A 218 12.64 31.57 4.36
C PRO A 218 11.37 31.31 3.53
N ALA A 219 11.52 30.71 2.36
CA ALA A 219 10.43 30.30 1.49
C ALA A 219 10.88 29.11 0.62
N THR A 220 9.94 28.29 0.19
CA THR A 220 10.22 27.11 -0.65
C THR A 220 10.48 27.54 -2.11
N PRO A 221 11.71 27.40 -2.63
CA PRO A 221 12.05 27.76 -4.00
C PRO A 221 11.26 26.93 -5.02
N GLY A 222 11.05 27.47 -6.23
CA GLY A 222 10.36 26.77 -7.32
C GLY A 222 10.95 25.40 -7.66
N THR A 223 12.28 25.25 -7.54
CA THR A 223 13.00 23.98 -7.72
C THR A 223 12.55 22.92 -6.72
N LEU A 224 12.40 23.28 -5.43
CA LEU A 224 11.89 22.35 -4.39
C LEU A 224 10.40 22.09 -4.56
N GLN A 225 9.61 23.08 -5.02
CA GLN A 225 8.20 22.85 -5.36
C GLN A 225 8.06 21.82 -6.49
N ALA A 226 8.88 21.93 -7.53
CA ALA A 226 8.93 20.94 -8.61
C ALA A 226 9.39 19.56 -8.11
N ALA A 227 10.39 19.52 -7.23
CA ALA A 227 10.84 18.27 -6.59
C ALA A 227 9.73 17.60 -5.80
N ALA A 228 9.00 18.33 -4.96
CA ALA A 228 7.88 17.84 -4.18
C ALA A 228 6.76 17.27 -5.07
N LEU A 229 6.41 17.96 -6.18
CA LEU A 229 5.44 17.47 -7.16
C LEU A 229 5.90 16.17 -7.83
N LEU A 230 7.18 16.06 -8.19
CA LEU A 230 7.72 14.85 -8.79
C LEU A 230 7.73 13.67 -7.81
N LEU A 231 8.10 13.90 -6.55
CA LEU A 231 8.06 12.89 -5.48
C LEU A 231 6.62 12.44 -5.20
N ALA A 232 5.67 13.37 -5.12
CA ALA A 232 4.25 13.07 -4.96
C ALA A 232 3.70 12.27 -6.16
N THR A 233 4.04 12.65 -7.39
CA THR A 233 3.65 11.93 -8.61
C THR A 233 4.22 10.52 -8.64
N SER A 234 5.49 10.34 -8.26
CA SER A 234 6.11 9.01 -8.14
C SER A 234 5.36 8.12 -7.15
N ALA A 235 5.00 8.67 -5.98
CA ALA A 235 4.23 7.94 -4.96
C ALA A 235 2.85 7.52 -5.49
N LEU A 236 2.12 8.43 -6.16
CA LEU A 236 0.82 8.14 -6.77
C LEU A 236 0.89 7.01 -7.79
N LEU A 237 1.86 7.05 -8.71
CA LEU A 237 2.03 6.03 -9.74
C LEU A 237 2.38 4.66 -9.14
N LYS A 238 3.25 4.63 -8.14
CA LYS A 238 3.68 3.38 -7.48
C LYS A 238 2.64 2.83 -6.51
N CYS A 239 1.72 3.67 -6.01
CA CYS A 239 0.57 3.26 -5.19
C CYS A 239 -0.69 2.97 -6.02
N ALA A 240 -0.58 2.79 -7.32
CA ALA A 240 -1.68 2.42 -8.21
C ALA A 240 -2.91 3.34 -8.10
N GLN A 241 -2.69 4.66 -8.20
CA GLN A 241 -3.78 5.61 -8.18
C GLN A 241 -4.43 5.77 -9.56
N LEU A 242 -5.69 6.23 -9.59
CA LEU A 242 -6.39 6.52 -10.82
C LEU A 242 -5.65 7.61 -11.62
N PRO A 243 -5.59 7.50 -12.96
CA PRO A 243 -6.15 6.44 -13.81
C PRO A 243 -5.23 5.24 -14.04
N VAL A 244 -4.02 5.19 -13.45
CA VAL A 244 -2.96 4.21 -13.72
C VAL A 244 -3.03 2.99 -12.75
N HIS A 245 -4.19 2.71 -12.18
CA HIS A 245 -4.40 1.68 -11.15
C HIS A 245 -4.47 0.24 -11.68
N GLY A 246 -4.77 0.06 -12.97
CA GLY A 246 -5.15 -1.24 -13.55
C GLY A 246 -4.10 -2.32 -13.42
N TRP A 247 -2.82 -1.96 -13.36
CA TRP A 247 -1.76 -2.94 -13.13
C TRP A 247 -1.92 -3.67 -11.79
N LEU A 248 -2.39 -3.00 -10.74
CA LEU A 248 -2.57 -3.61 -9.42
C LEU A 248 -3.75 -4.58 -9.41
N ILE A 249 -4.81 -4.28 -10.14
CA ILE A 249 -6.01 -5.13 -10.25
C ILE A 249 -5.70 -6.42 -11.02
N GLN A 250 -4.89 -6.32 -12.08
CA GLN A 250 -4.59 -7.45 -12.96
C GLN A 250 -3.49 -8.38 -12.43
N VAL A 251 -2.69 -7.95 -11.47
CA VAL A 251 -1.65 -8.77 -10.80
C VAL A 251 -2.21 -10.00 -10.07
N MET A 252 -3.53 -10.16 -9.99
CA MET A 252 -4.17 -11.31 -9.35
C MET A 252 -3.84 -12.67 -9.98
N GLU A 253 -3.30 -12.67 -11.20
CA GLU A 253 -2.81 -13.87 -11.90
C GLU A 253 -1.45 -14.38 -11.37
N ALA A 254 -0.71 -13.55 -10.63
CA ALA A 254 0.52 -13.95 -9.96
C ALA A 254 0.24 -14.94 -8.81
N PRO A 255 1.26 -15.69 -8.35
CA PRO A 255 1.12 -16.56 -7.18
C PRO A 255 0.56 -15.80 -5.96
N THR A 256 -0.37 -16.42 -5.23
CA THR A 256 -1.03 -15.78 -4.07
C THR A 256 -0.07 -15.14 -3.07
N PRO A 257 1.07 -15.77 -2.69
CA PRO A 257 2.03 -15.12 -1.80
C PRO A 257 2.71 -13.89 -2.42
N VAL A 258 2.85 -13.82 -3.75
CA VAL A 258 3.35 -12.61 -4.44
C VAL A 258 2.30 -11.49 -4.36
N SER A 259 1.02 -11.83 -4.56
CA SER A 259 -0.07 -10.86 -4.37
C SER A 259 -0.11 -10.35 -2.93
N ALA A 260 0.07 -11.23 -1.93
CA ALA A 260 0.15 -10.82 -0.53
C ALA A 260 1.34 -9.87 -0.28
N LEU A 261 2.54 -10.19 -0.79
CA LEU A 261 3.73 -9.32 -0.68
C LEU A 261 3.49 -7.95 -1.31
N LEU A 262 2.90 -7.93 -2.49
CA LEU A 262 2.64 -6.69 -3.21
C LEU A 262 1.66 -5.80 -2.45
N HIS A 263 0.50 -6.34 -2.06
CA HIS A 263 -0.59 -5.57 -1.44
C HIS A 263 -0.32 -5.24 0.03
N ALA A 264 0.43 -6.07 0.76
CA ALA A 264 0.77 -5.83 2.16
C ALA A 264 2.10 -5.10 2.36
N GLY A 265 2.98 -5.06 1.35
CA GLY A 265 4.33 -4.51 1.49
C GLY A 265 4.65 -3.46 0.43
N VAL A 266 4.88 -3.90 -0.81
CA VAL A 266 5.53 -3.05 -1.82
C VAL A 266 4.69 -1.85 -2.24
N VAL A 267 3.37 -1.98 -2.33
CA VAL A 267 2.48 -0.87 -2.71
C VAL A 267 2.46 0.25 -1.66
N ASN A 268 2.78 -0.06 -0.40
CA ASN A 268 2.78 0.89 0.71
C ASN A 268 4.02 1.80 0.73
N LEU A 269 5.06 1.49 -0.07
CA LEU A 269 6.31 2.25 -0.09
C LEU A 269 6.14 3.70 -0.55
N GLY A 270 5.08 4.03 -1.31
CA GLY A 270 4.77 5.43 -1.64
C GLY A 270 4.39 6.25 -0.43
N GLY A 271 3.57 5.69 0.49
CA GLY A 271 3.28 6.32 1.77
C GLY A 271 4.53 6.44 2.65
N PHE A 272 5.35 5.38 2.72
CA PHE A 272 6.62 5.44 3.43
C PHE A 272 7.52 6.57 2.91
N LEU A 273 7.68 6.71 1.59
CA LEU A 273 8.44 7.81 0.99
C LEU A 273 7.92 9.16 1.47
N LEU A 274 6.60 9.39 1.31
CA LEU A 274 5.98 10.68 1.66
C LEU A 274 6.08 11.00 3.15
N ILE A 275 6.00 10.00 4.03
CA ILE A 275 6.24 10.20 5.46
C ILE A 275 7.72 10.51 5.72
N ARG A 276 8.64 9.81 5.04
CA ARG A 276 10.10 10.00 5.20
C ARG A 276 10.57 11.39 4.76
N VAL A 277 10.02 11.90 3.67
CA VAL A 277 10.36 13.22 3.13
C VAL A 277 9.24 14.26 3.35
N GLY A 278 8.38 14.02 4.34
CA GLY A 278 7.19 14.84 4.57
C GLY A 278 7.47 16.33 4.69
N ALA A 279 8.58 16.70 5.33
CA ALA A 279 9.01 18.09 5.45
C ALA A 279 9.33 18.77 4.10
N LEU A 280 9.71 18.01 3.06
CA LEU A 280 9.94 18.56 1.70
C LEU A 280 8.64 18.77 0.92
N VAL A 281 7.53 18.18 1.37
CA VAL A 281 6.22 18.22 0.70
C VAL A 281 5.24 19.13 1.43
N ALA A 282 5.39 19.27 2.76
CA ALA A 282 4.45 19.94 3.65
C ALA A 282 4.19 21.43 3.27
N ASP A 283 5.23 22.14 2.81
CA ASP A 283 5.15 23.56 2.46
C ASP A 283 4.93 23.80 0.96
N VAL A 284 4.42 22.79 0.23
CA VAL A 284 4.15 22.86 -1.20
C VAL A 284 2.66 22.60 -1.48
N PRO A 285 1.80 23.65 -1.50
CA PRO A 285 0.34 23.50 -1.64
C PRO A 285 -0.09 22.70 -2.86
N ALA A 286 0.64 22.83 -3.99
CA ALA A 286 0.34 22.08 -5.21
C ALA A 286 0.57 20.57 -5.05
N ALA A 287 1.61 20.14 -4.32
CA ALA A 287 1.86 18.74 -4.03
C ALA A 287 0.84 18.17 -3.03
N GLN A 288 0.47 18.95 -2.01
CA GLN A 288 -0.60 18.59 -1.08
C GLN A 288 -1.94 18.42 -1.81
N ALA A 289 -2.31 19.38 -2.67
CA ALA A 289 -3.53 19.32 -3.47
C ALA A 289 -3.54 18.09 -4.39
N LEU A 290 -2.44 17.81 -5.07
CA LEU A 290 -2.28 16.64 -5.93
C LEU A 290 -2.54 15.34 -5.14
N LEU A 291 -1.91 15.18 -3.97
CA LEU A 291 -2.07 13.99 -3.12
C LEU A 291 -3.50 13.86 -2.57
N VAL A 292 -4.09 14.97 -2.10
CA VAL A 292 -5.43 14.95 -1.52
C VAL A 292 -6.48 14.68 -2.59
N VAL A 293 -6.45 15.38 -3.72
CA VAL A 293 -7.48 15.26 -4.76
C VAL A 293 -7.41 13.88 -5.44
N VAL A 294 -6.22 13.46 -5.88
CA VAL A 294 -6.07 12.15 -6.54
C VAL A 294 -6.30 11.02 -5.54
N GLY A 295 -5.78 11.13 -4.31
CA GLY A 295 -5.93 10.12 -3.26
C GLY A 295 -7.40 9.93 -2.85
N SER A 296 -8.13 11.00 -2.52
CA SER A 296 -9.54 10.93 -2.12
C SER A 296 -10.44 10.44 -3.27
N THR A 297 -10.22 10.94 -4.50
CA THR A 297 -10.97 10.48 -5.67
C THR A 297 -10.76 8.99 -5.91
N THR A 298 -9.50 8.51 -5.83
CA THR A 298 -9.20 7.08 -5.96
C THR A 298 -9.86 6.27 -4.83
N ALA A 299 -9.79 6.76 -3.59
CA ALA A 299 -10.39 6.09 -2.44
C ALA A 299 -11.90 5.89 -2.63
N VAL A 300 -12.61 6.94 -3.04
CA VAL A 300 -14.07 6.92 -3.25
C VAL A 300 -14.46 6.02 -4.42
N VAL A 301 -13.85 6.22 -5.58
CA VAL A 301 -14.18 5.43 -6.78
C VAL A 301 -13.87 3.95 -6.57
N ALA A 302 -12.69 3.63 -6.03
CA ALA A 302 -12.31 2.24 -5.80
C ALA A 302 -13.17 1.57 -4.72
N ALA A 303 -13.63 2.30 -3.69
CA ALA A 303 -14.56 1.80 -2.69
C ALA A 303 -15.94 1.46 -3.31
N LEU A 304 -16.46 2.28 -4.22
CA LEU A 304 -17.70 2.00 -4.95
C LEU A 304 -17.55 0.78 -5.86
N VAL A 305 -16.47 0.72 -6.63
CA VAL A 305 -16.17 -0.41 -7.53
C VAL A 305 -16.03 -1.72 -6.75
N THR A 306 -15.44 -1.70 -5.56
CA THR A 306 -15.29 -2.88 -4.68
C THR A 306 -16.65 -3.53 -4.37
N MET A 307 -17.72 -2.75 -4.26
CA MET A 307 -19.09 -3.27 -3.98
C MET A 307 -19.65 -4.17 -5.08
N THR A 308 -19.13 -4.09 -6.30
CA THR A 308 -19.60 -4.85 -7.47
C THR A 308 -18.76 -6.08 -7.79
N ARG A 309 -17.65 -6.31 -7.05
CA ARG A 309 -16.70 -7.38 -7.38
C ARG A 309 -17.16 -8.75 -6.86
N ILE A 310 -17.17 -9.73 -7.76
CA ILE A 310 -17.54 -11.13 -7.45
C ILE A 310 -16.31 -11.88 -6.93
N SER A 311 -15.16 -11.72 -7.58
CA SER A 311 -13.91 -12.36 -7.18
C SER A 311 -13.33 -11.71 -5.93
N ILE A 312 -13.03 -12.53 -4.91
CA ILE A 312 -12.46 -12.07 -3.64
C ILE A 312 -11.10 -11.38 -3.86
N LYS A 313 -10.22 -11.97 -4.67
CA LYS A 313 -8.92 -11.36 -4.94
C LYS A 313 -9.06 -10.01 -5.64
N VAL A 314 -9.95 -9.91 -6.63
CA VAL A 314 -10.21 -8.64 -7.35
C VAL A 314 -10.81 -7.61 -6.40
N SER A 315 -11.74 -8.00 -5.53
CA SER A 315 -12.30 -7.14 -4.48
C SER A 315 -11.22 -6.64 -3.53
N LEU A 316 -10.31 -7.52 -3.08
CA LEU A 316 -9.16 -7.16 -2.24
C LEU A 316 -8.19 -6.19 -2.95
N ALA A 317 -7.98 -6.34 -4.25
CA ALA A 317 -7.14 -5.45 -5.04
C ALA A 317 -7.75 -4.05 -5.17
N TRP A 318 -9.04 -3.92 -5.51
CA TRP A 318 -9.73 -2.65 -5.54
C TRP A 318 -9.78 -1.98 -4.16
N SER A 319 -10.04 -2.77 -3.12
CA SER A 319 -9.96 -2.29 -1.74
C SER A 319 -8.55 -1.80 -1.38
N THR A 320 -7.47 -2.39 -1.95
CA THR A 320 -6.11 -1.86 -1.78
C THR A 320 -5.94 -0.52 -2.50
N CYS A 321 -6.44 -0.35 -3.73
CA CYS A 321 -6.44 0.95 -4.41
C CYS A 321 -7.13 2.02 -3.56
N ALA A 322 -8.30 1.71 -2.99
CA ALA A 322 -9.04 2.62 -2.11
C ALA A 322 -8.22 3.02 -0.87
N GLN A 323 -7.61 2.04 -0.21
CA GLN A 323 -6.83 2.26 1.00
C GLN A 323 -5.53 3.03 0.73
N MET A 324 -4.87 2.75 -0.41
CA MET A 324 -3.70 3.54 -0.82
C MET A 324 -4.07 4.99 -1.14
N GLY A 325 -5.21 5.22 -1.80
CA GLY A 325 -5.74 6.56 -2.02
C GLY A 325 -5.99 7.31 -0.70
N PHE A 326 -6.60 6.63 0.27
CA PHE A 326 -6.84 7.18 1.59
C PHE A 326 -5.54 7.51 2.34
N MET A 327 -4.54 6.63 2.29
CA MET A 327 -3.22 6.86 2.88
C MET A 327 -2.50 8.07 2.25
N LEU A 328 -2.52 8.19 0.91
CA LEU A 328 -1.89 9.32 0.20
C LEU A 328 -2.62 10.63 0.47
N MET A 329 -3.95 10.61 0.59
CA MET A 329 -4.74 11.75 1.05
C MET A 329 -4.32 12.18 2.47
N GLN A 330 -4.12 11.24 3.40
CA GLN A 330 -3.62 11.54 4.75
C GLN A 330 -2.22 12.21 4.69
N CYS A 331 -1.31 11.71 3.84
CA CYS A 331 -0.01 12.36 3.63
C CYS A 331 -0.17 13.79 3.09
N GLY A 332 -1.08 14.01 2.13
CA GLY A 332 -1.35 15.33 1.57
C GLY A 332 -2.02 16.31 2.55
N LEU A 333 -2.76 15.79 3.53
CA LEU A 333 -3.30 16.57 4.65
C LEU A 333 -2.29 16.83 5.77
N GLY A 334 -1.06 16.29 5.66
CA GLY A 334 -0.03 16.41 6.70
C GLY A 334 -0.20 15.45 7.88
N LEU A 335 -1.14 14.50 7.82
CA LEU A 335 -1.42 13.52 8.89
C LEU A 335 -0.51 12.28 8.76
N HIS A 336 0.80 12.48 8.87
CA HIS A 336 1.82 11.46 8.64
C HIS A 336 1.74 10.30 9.64
N GLU A 337 1.42 10.56 10.91
CA GLU A 337 1.23 9.57 11.95
C GLU A 337 0.03 8.66 11.67
N LEU A 338 -1.08 9.22 11.18
CA LEU A 338 -2.23 8.43 10.75
C LEU A 338 -1.95 7.65 9.46
N ALA A 339 -1.18 8.23 8.55
CA ALA A 339 -0.74 7.51 7.35
C ALA A 339 0.15 6.32 7.71
N LEU A 340 1.04 6.46 8.71
CA LEU A 340 1.86 5.35 9.21
C LEU A 340 1.03 4.29 9.93
N LEU A 341 0.11 4.70 10.81
CA LEU A 341 -0.82 3.79 11.48
C LEU A 341 -1.64 3.00 10.45
N HIS A 342 -2.16 3.70 9.43
CA HIS A 342 -2.88 3.09 8.31
C HIS A 342 -2.00 2.07 7.58
N LEU A 343 -0.76 2.44 7.24
CA LEU A 343 0.19 1.59 6.54
C LEU A 343 0.43 0.27 7.30
N VAL A 344 0.66 0.34 8.61
CA VAL A 344 0.89 -0.85 9.46
C VAL A 344 -0.35 -1.72 9.52
N ALA A 345 -1.50 -1.15 9.87
CA ALA A 345 -2.76 -1.89 9.98
C ALA A 345 -3.18 -2.53 8.65
N HIS A 346 -3.07 -1.76 7.56
CA HIS A 346 -3.36 -2.22 6.20
C HIS A 346 -2.45 -3.38 5.80
N SER A 347 -1.14 -3.30 6.07
CA SER A 347 -0.17 -4.34 5.74
C SER A 347 -0.52 -5.68 6.41
N LEU A 348 -0.81 -5.65 7.70
CA LEU A 348 -1.17 -6.85 8.46
C LEU A 348 -2.50 -7.44 7.98
N TYR A 349 -3.52 -6.59 7.83
CA TYR A 349 -4.83 -7.01 7.35
C TYR A 349 -4.78 -7.60 5.94
N LYS A 350 -4.13 -6.92 4.98
CA LYS A 350 -4.04 -7.38 3.59
C LYS A 350 -3.19 -8.62 3.44
N GLY A 351 -2.07 -8.72 4.16
CA GLY A 351 -1.27 -9.94 4.20
C GLY A 351 -2.14 -11.14 4.59
N HIS A 352 -2.85 -11.04 5.70
CA HIS A 352 -3.77 -12.07 6.16
C HIS A 352 -4.89 -12.36 5.15
N ALA A 353 -5.59 -11.33 4.66
CA ALA A 353 -6.74 -11.49 3.76
C ALA A 353 -6.38 -12.18 2.43
N PHE A 354 -5.21 -11.86 1.84
CA PHE A 354 -4.75 -12.53 0.63
C PHE A 354 -4.33 -13.98 0.88
N LEU A 355 -3.59 -14.25 1.95
CA LEU A 355 -3.16 -15.61 2.28
C LEU A 355 -4.35 -16.51 2.68
N ALA A 356 -5.37 -15.95 3.33
CA ALA A 356 -6.60 -16.66 3.72
C ALA A 356 -7.63 -16.79 2.59
N ALA A 357 -7.41 -16.19 1.41
CA ALA A 357 -8.38 -16.17 0.32
C ALA A 357 -8.79 -17.58 -0.19
N GLY A 358 -7.97 -18.60 0.05
CA GLY A 358 -8.30 -20.00 -0.27
C GLY A 358 -9.52 -20.55 0.49
N GLY A 359 -9.82 -20.04 1.68
CA GLY A 359 -10.98 -20.44 2.51
C GLY A 359 -12.32 -19.79 2.11
N ALA A 360 -12.34 -18.98 1.05
CA ALA A 360 -13.48 -18.19 0.65
C ALA A 360 -14.76 -18.98 0.38
N VAL A 361 -14.63 -20.19 -0.22
CA VAL A 361 -15.79 -21.05 -0.52
C VAL A 361 -16.44 -21.55 0.74
N ALA A 362 -15.66 -21.99 1.74
CA ALA A 362 -16.17 -22.43 3.03
C ALA A 362 -16.87 -21.26 3.75
N GLN A 363 -16.27 -20.09 3.74
CA GLN A 363 -16.87 -18.90 4.34
C GLN A 363 -18.17 -18.48 3.65
N GLN A 364 -18.26 -18.60 2.32
CA GLN A 364 -19.48 -18.31 1.58
C GLN A 364 -20.60 -19.31 1.91
N ARG A 365 -20.30 -20.60 2.07
CA ARG A 365 -21.26 -21.60 2.50
C ARG A 365 -21.82 -21.30 3.88
N LEU A 366 -20.97 -20.91 4.84
CA LEU A 366 -21.40 -20.48 6.17
C LEU A 366 -22.32 -19.25 6.11
N ARG A 367 -22.00 -18.27 5.27
CA ARG A 367 -22.86 -17.08 5.06
C ARG A 367 -24.23 -17.44 4.49
N GLN A 368 -24.30 -18.41 3.58
CA GLN A 368 -25.58 -18.88 3.01
C GLN A 368 -26.48 -19.59 4.03
N MET A 369 -25.88 -20.18 5.07
CA MET A 369 -26.62 -20.81 6.18
C MET A 369 -27.11 -19.80 7.24
N THR A 370 -26.63 -18.54 7.19
CA THR A 370 -27.04 -17.48 8.10
C THR A 370 -28.32 -16.82 7.60
N PRO A 371 -29.35 -16.63 8.43
CA PRO A 371 -30.59 -15.93 8.03
C PRO A 371 -30.29 -14.53 7.45
N ALA A 372 -31.03 -14.16 6.43
CA ALA A 372 -30.91 -12.82 5.86
C ALA A 372 -31.26 -11.76 6.92
N ALA A 373 -30.45 -10.70 7.00
CA ALA A 373 -30.77 -9.59 7.87
C ALA A 373 -32.00 -8.83 7.34
N PRO A 374 -32.81 -8.23 8.22
CA PRO A 374 -33.93 -7.36 7.82
C PRO A 374 -33.45 -6.23 6.88
N PRO A 375 -34.33 -5.71 6.04
CA PRO A 375 -34.00 -4.62 5.12
C PRO A 375 -33.60 -3.36 5.91
N LEU A 376 -32.54 -2.72 5.46
CA LEU A 376 -32.03 -1.47 6.02
C LEU A 376 -32.93 -0.31 5.58
N SER A 377 -33.41 0.52 6.53
CA SER A 377 -34.17 1.75 6.22
C SER A 377 -33.22 2.97 6.12
N ALA A 378 -33.66 4.01 5.38
CA ALA A 378 -32.93 5.27 5.31
C ALA A 378 -32.81 5.94 6.68
N ALA A 379 -33.85 5.83 7.51
CA ALA A 379 -33.85 6.35 8.88
C ALA A 379 -32.81 5.64 9.75
N THR A 380 -32.74 4.30 9.69
CA THR A 380 -31.72 3.53 10.43
C THR A 380 -30.30 3.88 9.96
N TRP A 381 -30.10 4.07 8.64
CA TRP A 381 -28.82 4.48 8.09
C TRP A 381 -28.39 5.88 8.56
N GLY A 382 -29.31 6.86 8.51
CA GLY A 382 -29.10 8.23 8.98
C GLY A 382 -28.87 8.31 10.49
N LEU A 383 -29.67 7.58 11.28
CA LEU A 383 -29.48 7.51 12.74
C LEU A 383 -28.11 6.91 13.08
N GLY A 384 -27.70 5.85 12.37
CA GLY A 384 -26.36 5.28 12.53
C GLY A 384 -25.25 6.29 12.27
N ALA A 385 -25.42 7.19 11.28
CA ALA A 385 -24.46 8.26 11.01
C ALA A 385 -24.41 9.28 12.15
N LEU A 386 -25.57 9.73 12.66
CA LEU A 386 -25.61 10.67 13.78
C LEU A 386 -24.97 10.09 15.05
N VAL A 387 -25.29 8.83 15.38
CA VAL A 387 -24.65 8.12 16.50
C VAL A 387 -23.17 7.95 16.28
N GLY A 388 -22.73 7.59 15.07
CA GLY A 388 -21.31 7.47 14.72
C GLY A 388 -20.54 8.79 14.89
N ILE A 389 -21.13 9.90 14.43
CA ILE A 389 -20.56 11.25 14.63
C ILE A 389 -20.45 11.58 16.13
N ALA A 390 -21.50 11.32 16.90
CA ALA A 390 -21.49 11.59 18.33
C ALA A 390 -20.42 10.76 19.07
N VAL A 391 -20.30 9.46 18.76
CA VAL A 391 -19.31 8.56 19.34
C VAL A 391 -17.88 9.02 19.01
N VAL A 392 -17.61 9.35 17.75
CA VAL A 392 -16.26 9.77 17.34
C VAL A 392 -15.93 11.14 17.91
N ALA A 393 -16.89 12.08 17.95
CA ALA A 393 -16.67 13.39 18.57
C ALA A 393 -16.39 13.25 20.08
N ALA A 394 -17.17 12.43 20.80
CA ALA A 394 -16.95 12.17 22.22
C ALA A 394 -15.58 11.53 22.48
N ALA A 395 -15.17 10.54 21.64
CA ALA A 395 -13.86 9.93 21.76
C ALA A 395 -12.71 10.91 21.48
N ALA A 396 -12.84 11.78 20.45
CA ALA A 396 -11.85 12.81 20.15
C ALA A 396 -11.70 13.81 21.30
N LEU A 397 -12.82 14.28 21.86
CA LEU A 397 -12.81 15.18 23.02
C LEU A 397 -12.23 14.52 24.28
N ALA A 398 -12.50 13.24 24.50
CA ALA A 398 -11.91 12.47 25.60
C ALA A 398 -10.38 12.40 25.52
N TRP A 399 -9.81 12.43 24.31
CA TRP A 399 -8.37 12.52 24.06
C TRP A 399 -7.84 13.96 24.01
N GLY A 400 -8.68 14.97 24.32
CA GLY A 400 -8.31 16.38 24.40
C GLY A 400 -8.12 17.09 23.05
N LEU A 401 -8.57 16.48 21.94
CA LEU A 401 -8.46 17.04 20.60
C LEU A 401 -9.40 18.23 20.41
N LYS A 402 -8.90 19.33 19.86
CA LYS A 402 -9.66 20.56 19.64
C LYS A 402 -9.96 20.74 18.13
N PRO A 403 -11.23 20.92 17.72
CA PRO A 403 -11.59 21.05 16.31
C PRO A 403 -10.87 22.18 15.57
N ALA A 404 -10.74 23.33 16.23
CA ALA A 404 -10.12 24.52 15.64
C ALA A 404 -8.61 24.39 15.44
N ALA A 405 -7.93 23.57 16.27
CA ALA A 405 -6.50 23.38 16.18
C ALA A 405 -6.10 22.32 15.12
N GLU A 406 -6.98 21.32 14.88
CA GLU A 406 -6.67 20.17 14.06
C GLU A 406 -7.79 19.81 13.06
N PRO A 407 -8.14 20.73 12.12
CA PRO A 407 -9.29 20.54 11.23
C PRO A 407 -9.16 19.32 10.33
N ALA A 408 -7.94 18.97 9.90
CA ALA A 408 -7.68 17.78 9.08
C ALA A 408 -7.95 16.48 9.86
N LEU A 409 -7.57 16.42 11.12
CA LEU A 409 -7.83 15.26 11.99
C LEU A 409 -9.33 15.08 12.25
N TRP A 410 -10.07 16.17 12.44
CA TRP A 410 -11.53 16.12 12.58
C TRP A 410 -12.23 15.68 11.29
N ALA A 411 -11.73 16.08 10.12
CA ALA A 411 -12.25 15.59 8.84
C ALA A 411 -12.08 14.07 8.69
N VAL A 412 -10.90 13.55 9.05
CA VAL A 412 -10.66 12.09 9.03
C VAL A 412 -11.47 11.39 10.12
N GLY A 413 -11.67 12.01 11.29
CA GLY A 413 -12.62 11.55 12.32
C GLY A 413 -14.05 11.45 11.78
N GLY A 414 -14.50 12.43 10.99
CA GLY A 414 -15.80 12.37 10.28
C GLY A 414 -15.91 11.19 9.34
N ILE A 415 -14.84 10.87 8.59
CA ILE A 415 -14.80 9.68 7.73
C ILE A 415 -14.90 8.40 8.59
N LEU A 416 -14.20 8.35 9.72
CA LEU A 416 -14.29 7.23 10.66
C LEU A 416 -15.73 7.06 11.17
N ALA A 417 -16.41 8.15 11.53
CA ALA A 417 -17.81 8.12 11.97
C ALA A 417 -18.73 7.49 10.92
N LEU A 418 -18.59 7.89 9.65
CA LEU A 418 -19.34 7.30 8.54
C LEU A 418 -18.98 5.82 8.30
N ALA A 419 -17.72 5.46 8.48
CA ALA A 419 -17.24 4.07 8.33
C ALA A 419 -17.78 3.14 9.45
N LEU A 420 -18.11 3.67 10.63
CA LEU A 420 -18.68 2.91 11.74
C LEU A 420 -20.19 2.60 11.58
N VAL A 421 -20.89 3.24 10.64
CA VAL A 421 -22.35 3.06 10.47
C VAL A 421 -22.75 1.60 10.25
N PRO A 422 -22.06 0.78 9.42
CA PRO A 422 -22.39 -0.64 9.30
C PRO A 422 -22.20 -1.44 10.59
N LEU A 423 -21.23 -1.04 11.44
CA LEU A 423 -20.98 -1.66 12.75
C LEU A 423 -22.11 -1.34 13.74
N LEU A 424 -22.69 -0.14 13.65
CA LEU A 424 -23.83 0.27 14.48
C LEU A 424 -25.16 -0.35 14.00
N THR A 425 -25.41 -0.34 12.70
CA THR A 425 -26.70 -0.76 12.13
C THR A 425 -26.81 -2.27 11.94
N GLY A 426 -25.75 -2.97 11.62
CA GLY A 426 -25.76 -4.41 11.35
C GLY A 426 -26.19 -5.26 12.55
N PRO A 427 -25.60 -5.11 13.73
CA PRO A 427 -26.01 -5.82 14.95
C PRO A 427 -27.41 -5.43 15.42
N LEU A 428 -27.78 -4.14 15.33
CA LEU A 428 -29.12 -3.65 15.65
C LEU A 428 -30.20 -4.41 14.85
N LEU A 429 -30.01 -4.55 13.54
CA LEU A 429 -30.97 -5.24 12.67
C LEU A 429 -31.09 -6.75 12.95
N ARG A 430 -30.06 -7.38 13.50
CA ARG A 430 -30.04 -8.82 13.76
C ARG A 430 -30.50 -9.20 15.17
N ALA A 431 -30.17 -8.41 16.18
CA ALA A 431 -30.36 -8.73 17.59
C ALA A 431 -31.04 -7.62 18.40
N GLY A 432 -31.71 -6.66 17.71
CA GLY A 432 -32.46 -5.58 18.37
C GLY A 432 -31.62 -4.77 19.34
N VAL A 433 -32.14 -4.52 20.54
CA VAL A 433 -31.49 -3.66 21.55
C VAL A 433 -30.11 -4.19 21.97
N LEU A 434 -29.97 -5.49 22.20
CA LEU A 434 -28.68 -6.09 22.56
C LEU A 434 -27.66 -5.91 21.43
N GLY A 435 -28.08 -6.07 20.18
CA GLY A 435 -27.25 -5.78 19.02
C GLY A 435 -26.85 -4.30 18.92
N ALA A 436 -27.76 -3.39 19.23
CA ALA A 436 -27.47 -1.95 19.27
C ALA A 436 -26.42 -1.62 20.33
N LEU A 437 -26.54 -2.17 21.53
CA LEU A 437 -25.57 -1.98 22.60
C LEU A 437 -24.19 -2.56 22.24
N ALA A 438 -24.14 -3.75 21.65
CA ALA A 438 -22.91 -4.36 21.19
C ALA A 438 -22.26 -3.53 20.05
N GLY A 439 -23.05 -3.04 19.10
CA GLY A 439 -22.60 -2.16 18.02
C GLY A 439 -22.04 -0.83 18.55
N LEU A 440 -22.72 -0.23 19.53
CA LEU A 440 -22.30 1.01 20.17
C LEU A 440 -20.99 0.81 20.96
N ALA A 441 -20.90 -0.26 21.77
CA ALA A 441 -19.68 -0.60 22.48
C ALA A 441 -18.49 -0.83 21.53
N GLY A 442 -18.72 -1.58 20.43
CA GLY A 442 -17.71 -1.81 19.41
C GLY A 442 -17.29 -0.52 18.70
N ALA A 443 -18.22 0.34 18.31
CA ALA A 443 -17.93 1.63 17.68
C ALA A 443 -17.14 2.56 18.62
N THR A 444 -17.51 2.61 19.89
CA THR A 444 -16.80 3.39 20.92
C THR A 444 -15.38 2.87 21.13
N ALA A 445 -15.20 1.54 21.23
CA ALA A 445 -13.89 0.93 21.37
C ALA A 445 -12.98 1.24 20.18
N VAL A 446 -13.52 1.15 18.95
CA VAL A 446 -12.75 1.49 17.72
C VAL A 446 -12.39 2.98 17.71
N ALA A 447 -13.31 3.89 18.05
CA ALA A 447 -13.03 5.32 18.06
C ALA A 447 -11.98 5.70 19.12
N LEU A 448 -12.08 5.17 20.33
CA LEU A 448 -11.09 5.40 21.40
C LEU A 448 -9.72 4.82 21.01
N ALA A 449 -9.68 3.61 20.46
CA ALA A 449 -8.44 2.99 19.99
C ALA A 449 -7.80 3.79 18.85
N TYR A 450 -8.60 4.34 17.93
CA TYR A 450 -8.10 5.14 16.81
C TYR A 450 -7.36 6.39 17.28
N PHE A 451 -7.96 7.17 18.18
CA PHE A 451 -7.33 8.37 18.71
C PHE A 451 -6.21 8.05 19.71
N GLY A 452 -6.33 6.96 20.48
CA GLY A 452 -5.24 6.48 21.34
C GLY A 452 -4.00 6.05 20.56
N LEU A 453 -4.19 5.33 19.46
CA LEU A 453 -3.09 4.97 18.56
C LEU A 453 -2.52 6.20 17.85
N HIS A 454 -3.37 7.16 17.45
CA HIS A 454 -2.90 8.44 16.92
C HIS A 454 -1.97 9.16 17.93
N ALA A 455 -2.39 9.29 19.17
CA ALA A 455 -1.59 9.92 20.22
C ALA A 455 -0.25 9.17 20.46
N LEU A 456 -0.31 7.83 20.46
CA LEU A 456 0.89 6.99 20.58
C LEU A 456 1.87 7.22 19.43
N PHE A 457 1.39 7.20 18.19
CA PHE A 457 2.22 7.37 17.01
C PHE A 457 2.76 8.81 16.89
N SER A 458 1.96 9.82 17.25
CA SER A 458 2.41 11.22 17.33
C SER A 458 3.53 11.40 18.35
N GLY A 459 3.41 10.79 19.52
CA GLY A 459 4.47 10.82 20.54
C GLY A 459 5.75 10.12 20.09
N TRP A 460 5.63 9.07 19.27
CA TRP A 460 6.77 8.27 18.83
C TRP A 460 7.48 8.84 17.59
N LEU A 461 6.74 9.38 16.62
CA LEU A 461 7.32 10.02 15.43
C LEU A 461 7.88 11.41 15.70
N GLY A 462 7.48 12.04 16.80
CA GLY A 462 7.63 13.46 17.02
C GLY A 462 6.67 14.26 16.14
N SER A 463 6.09 15.32 16.66
CA SER A 463 5.24 16.22 15.87
C SER A 463 6.11 16.92 14.82
N ALA A 464 6.29 16.30 13.67
CA ALA A 464 6.67 17.06 12.50
C ALA A 464 5.49 18.01 12.25
N SER A 465 5.69 19.31 12.52
CA SER A 465 4.71 20.33 12.18
C SER A 465 4.54 20.29 10.66
N ALA A 466 3.60 19.46 10.21
CA ALA A 466 3.12 19.53 8.85
C ALA A 466 2.39 20.88 8.73
N GLY A 467 2.65 21.62 7.67
CA GLY A 467 1.92 22.86 7.38
C GLY A 467 0.42 22.58 7.44
N ALA A 468 -0.36 23.50 8.00
CA ALA A 468 -1.79 23.33 8.16
C ALA A 468 -2.43 23.04 6.80
N ALA A 469 -3.21 21.97 6.72
CA ALA A 469 -3.94 21.63 5.50
C ALA A 469 -4.90 22.78 5.14
N SER A 470 -4.92 23.15 3.85
CA SER A 470 -5.83 24.19 3.35
C SER A 470 -7.29 23.82 3.69
N PRO A 471 -8.10 24.75 4.21
CA PRO A 471 -9.52 24.53 4.48
C PRO A 471 -10.29 24.02 3.24
N ALA A 472 -9.89 24.45 2.04
CA ALA A 472 -10.49 23.96 0.79
C ALA A 472 -10.22 22.47 0.55
N LEU A 473 -9.04 21.97 0.89
CA LEU A 473 -8.71 20.54 0.78
C LEU A 473 -9.47 19.72 1.83
N VAL A 474 -9.63 20.24 3.04
CA VAL A 474 -10.44 19.60 4.08
C VAL A 474 -11.91 19.50 3.63
N ALA A 475 -12.47 20.59 3.10
CA ALA A 475 -13.84 20.61 2.56
C ALA A 475 -14.01 19.63 1.39
N TRP A 476 -13.04 19.58 0.47
CA TRP A 476 -13.03 18.62 -0.63
C TRP A 476 -13.12 17.16 -0.14
N VAL A 477 -12.32 16.81 0.86
CA VAL A 477 -12.32 15.46 1.45
C VAL A 477 -13.69 15.13 2.06
N LEU A 478 -14.26 16.05 2.84
CA LEU A 478 -15.59 15.87 3.46
C LEU A 478 -16.67 15.68 2.39
N VAL A 479 -16.65 16.46 1.31
CA VAL A 479 -17.59 16.32 0.19
C VAL A 479 -17.44 14.96 -0.48
N CYS A 480 -16.21 14.53 -0.80
CA CYS A 480 -15.94 13.25 -1.44
C CYS A 480 -16.46 12.06 -0.60
N PHE A 481 -16.12 12.01 0.67
CA PHE A 481 -16.53 10.90 1.54
C PHE A 481 -17.99 10.99 1.99
N GLY A 482 -18.55 12.20 2.12
CA GLY A 482 -19.98 12.41 2.31
C GLY A 482 -20.78 11.89 1.11
N LEU A 483 -20.35 12.19 -0.12
CA LEU A 483 -20.97 11.66 -1.33
C LEU A 483 -20.86 10.13 -1.41
N LEU A 484 -19.70 9.57 -1.09
CA LEU A 484 -19.51 8.11 -0.99
C LEU A 484 -20.52 7.50 -0.02
N PHE A 485 -20.68 8.07 1.16
CA PHE A 485 -21.62 7.61 2.18
C PHE A 485 -23.08 7.64 1.69
N VAL A 486 -23.48 8.74 1.05
CA VAL A 486 -24.84 8.90 0.49
C VAL A 486 -25.08 7.85 -0.61
N VAL A 487 -24.16 7.69 -1.54
CA VAL A 487 -24.29 6.71 -2.64
C VAL A 487 -24.33 5.28 -2.10
N GLN A 488 -23.44 4.93 -1.16
CA GLN A 488 -23.44 3.61 -0.53
C GLN A 488 -24.72 3.34 0.25
N GLY A 489 -25.23 4.34 0.98
CA GLY A 489 -26.50 4.27 1.69
C GLY A 489 -27.68 4.06 0.74
N ALA A 490 -27.75 4.87 -0.32
CA ALA A 490 -28.80 4.76 -1.33
C ALA A 490 -28.85 3.37 -2.00
N VAL A 491 -27.67 2.83 -2.38
CA VAL A 491 -27.59 1.48 -2.99
C VAL A 491 -27.99 0.38 -2.00
N ARG A 492 -27.64 0.53 -0.71
CA ARG A 492 -28.00 -0.47 0.33
C ARG A 492 -29.48 -0.42 0.71
N VAL A 493 -30.06 0.78 0.80
CA VAL A 493 -31.48 0.98 1.16
C VAL A 493 -32.37 0.65 -0.02
N TRP A 494 -32.00 1.04 -1.23
CA TRP A 494 -32.77 0.81 -2.47
C TRP A 494 -31.94 0.03 -3.50
N PRO A 495 -31.64 -1.26 -3.28
CA PRO A 495 -30.77 -2.04 -4.17
C PRO A 495 -31.34 -2.24 -5.59
N ARG A 496 -32.67 -2.09 -5.78
CA ARG A 496 -33.35 -2.12 -7.08
C ARG A 496 -33.76 -0.73 -7.58
N GLY A 497 -33.31 0.33 -6.93
CA GLY A 497 -33.59 1.72 -7.29
C GLY A 497 -32.93 2.13 -8.62
N ALA A 498 -33.39 3.26 -9.18
CA ALA A 498 -32.83 3.80 -10.44
C ALA A 498 -31.31 4.05 -10.35
N LEU A 499 -30.84 4.61 -9.24
CA LEU A 499 -29.43 4.88 -9.00
C LEU A 499 -28.59 3.58 -9.02
N ALA A 500 -29.03 2.54 -8.33
CA ALA A 500 -28.32 1.26 -8.30
C ALA A 500 -28.26 0.62 -9.70
N ARG A 501 -29.35 0.64 -10.46
CA ARG A 501 -29.39 0.11 -11.83
C ARG A 501 -28.52 0.88 -12.81
N TRP A 502 -28.43 2.20 -12.65
CA TRP A 502 -27.60 3.05 -13.50
C TRP A 502 -26.10 2.91 -13.17
N LEU A 503 -25.75 2.90 -11.88
CA LEU A 503 -24.34 2.82 -11.45
C LEU A 503 -23.73 1.44 -11.62
N TYR A 504 -24.50 0.36 -11.43
CA TYR A 504 -23.96 -1.00 -11.38
C TYR A 504 -23.15 -1.39 -12.63
N PRO A 505 -23.63 -1.19 -13.87
CA PRO A 505 -22.85 -1.56 -15.06
C PRO A 505 -21.54 -0.79 -15.17
N ALA A 506 -21.57 0.52 -14.90
CA ALA A 506 -20.39 1.37 -14.96
C ALA A 506 -19.34 1.00 -13.90
N LEU A 507 -19.78 0.77 -12.65
CA LEU A 507 -18.90 0.32 -11.56
C LEU A 507 -18.39 -1.09 -11.81
N PHE A 508 -19.22 -1.98 -12.36
CA PHE A 508 -18.80 -3.33 -12.72
C PHE A 508 -17.74 -3.32 -13.83
N ALA A 509 -17.81 -2.40 -14.78
CA ALA A 509 -16.78 -2.18 -15.79
C ALA A 509 -15.56 -1.41 -15.26
N GLY A 510 -15.54 -1.02 -13.97
CA GLY A 510 -14.45 -0.19 -13.41
C GLY A 510 -14.41 1.22 -14.00
N LEU A 511 -15.57 1.74 -14.44
CA LEU A 511 -15.73 3.03 -15.12
C LEU A 511 -14.90 3.14 -16.42
N TYR A 512 -14.44 2.03 -16.97
CA TYR A 512 -13.56 1.94 -18.16
C TYR A 512 -12.22 2.68 -18.01
N LEU A 513 -11.84 3.08 -16.81
CA LEU A 513 -10.65 3.91 -16.55
C LEU A 513 -9.34 3.22 -16.90
N ASP A 514 -9.29 1.88 -16.81
CA ASP A 514 -8.09 1.11 -17.13
C ASP A 514 -7.88 0.87 -18.62
N GLU A 515 -8.89 1.11 -19.44
CA GLU A 515 -8.84 0.74 -20.87
C GLU A 515 -7.80 1.56 -21.65
N LEU A 516 -7.72 2.86 -21.40
CA LEU A 516 -6.71 3.72 -22.04
C LEU A 516 -5.30 3.26 -21.73
N PHE A 517 -5.01 2.93 -20.46
CA PHE A 517 -3.71 2.45 -20.05
C PHE A 517 -3.41 1.06 -20.65
N THR A 518 -4.41 0.19 -20.77
CA THR A 518 -4.30 -1.11 -21.45
C THR A 518 -3.94 -0.93 -22.92
N ARG A 519 -4.66 -0.09 -23.65
CA ARG A 519 -4.40 0.19 -25.09
C ARG A 519 -3.00 0.77 -25.29
N LEU A 520 -2.57 1.69 -24.44
CA LEU A 520 -1.21 2.26 -24.48
C LEU A 520 -0.15 1.16 -24.24
N THR A 521 -0.37 0.29 -23.27
CA THR A 521 0.54 -0.83 -22.98
C THR A 521 0.69 -1.76 -24.19
N PHE A 522 -0.42 -2.13 -24.84
CA PHE A 522 -0.36 -2.97 -26.04
C PHE A 522 0.36 -2.33 -27.22
N ARG A 523 0.30 -1.00 -27.33
CA ARG A 523 1.05 -0.26 -28.36
C ARG A 523 2.55 -0.24 -28.09
N LEU A 524 2.94 -0.04 -26.82
CA LEU A 524 4.35 0.11 -26.43
C LEU A 524 5.04 -1.24 -26.23
N TRP A 525 4.31 -2.22 -25.70
CA TRP A 525 4.85 -3.53 -25.37
C TRP A 525 3.78 -4.62 -25.50
N PRO A 526 3.51 -5.08 -26.72
CA PRO A 526 2.54 -6.15 -26.96
C PRO A 526 2.97 -7.44 -26.26
N ALA A 527 2.07 -8.05 -25.51
CA ALA A 527 2.29 -9.38 -24.97
C ALA A 527 2.37 -10.37 -26.15
N ARG A 528 3.51 -11.01 -26.35
CA ARG A 528 3.61 -12.14 -27.26
C ARG A 528 2.89 -13.32 -26.60
N VAL A 529 1.64 -13.57 -27.02
CA VAL A 529 0.93 -14.77 -26.64
C VAL A 529 1.67 -15.93 -27.35
N PRO A 530 2.19 -16.93 -26.64
CA PRO A 530 2.68 -18.15 -27.28
C PRO A 530 1.56 -18.65 -28.17
N ALA A 531 1.85 -18.94 -29.43
CA ALA A 531 0.88 -19.59 -30.31
C ALA A 531 0.38 -20.82 -29.56
N MET A 532 -0.94 -20.93 -29.36
CA MET A 532 -1.49 -22.15 -28.77
C MET A 532 -0.98 -23.33 -29.61
N PRO A 533 -0.36 -24.35 -29.00
CA PRO A 533 0.03 -25.52 -29.73
C PRO A 533 -1.25 -26.13 -30.33
N GLY A 534 -1.39 -26.01 -31.66
CA GLY A 534 -2.44 -26.64 -32.44
C GLY A 534 -3.86 -26.28 -31.96
N THR A 535 -4.45 -25.18 -32.46
CA THR A 535 -5.89 -25.26 -32.73
C THR A 535 -6.13 -26.60 -33.37
N LEU A 536 -6.85 -27.49 -32.66
CA LEU A 536 -7.37 -28.73 -33.17
C LEU A 536 -7.75 -28.51 -34.65
N ALA A 537 -6.96 -29.06 -35.57
CA ALA A 537 -7.36 -29.18 -36.95
C ALA A 537 -8.80 -29.71 -36.87
N LYS A 538 -9.76 -28.92 -37.36
CA LYS A 538 -11.15 -29.32 -37.39
C LYS A 538 -11.15 -30.75 -37.93
N ARG A 539 -11.33 -31.76 -37.08
CA ARG A 539 -11.68 -33.08 -37.54
C ARG A 539 -12.92 -32.86 -38.41
N PRO A 540 -12.89 -33.22 -39.67
CA PRO A 540 -14.11 -33.13 -40.48
C PRO A 540 -15.18 -33.93 -39.76
N VAL A 541 -16.28 -33.25 -39.45
CA VAL A 541 -17.48 -33.90 -38.90
C VAL A 541 -17.84 -35.02 -39.90
N PRO A 542 -17.92 -36.30 -39.50
CA PRO A 542 -18.39 -37.34 -40.38
C PRO A 542 -19.79 -36.96 -40.85
N GLN A 543 -19.99 -36.77 -42.11
CA GLN A 543 -21.34 -36.61 -42.66
C GLN A 543 -22.10 -37.91 -42.38
N PRO A 544 -23.31 -37.87 -41.83
CA PRO A 544 -24.14 -39.04 -41.67
C PRO A 544 -24.48 -39.55 -43.09
N ASP A 545 -24.14 -40.81 -43.36
CA ASP A 545 -24.54 -41.53 -44.57
C ASP A 545 -26.07 -41.50 -44.67
N MET A 546 -26.60 -40.65 -45.54
CA MET A 546 -27.98 -40.73 -45.93
C MET A 546 -28.12 -41.89 -46.95
N GLN A 547 -28.28 -43.10 -46.42
CA GLN A 547 -28.82 -44.19 -47.23
C GLN A 547 -30.31 -43.93 -47.46
N ALA A 548 -30.65 -43.72 -48.71
CA ALA A 548 -32.05 -43.66 -49.16
C ALA A 548 -32.73 -45.03 -48.97
N PRO A 549 -33.96 -45.08 -48.47
CA PRO A 549 -34.71 -46.32 -48.42
C PRO A 549 -35.21 -46.71 -49.84
N SER A 550 -34.90 -47.93 -50.23
CA SER A 550 -35.50 -48.65 -51.38
C SER A 550 -36.90 -49.11 -51.05
#